data_6bd1721346d690248265890f041e602b
#
_entry.id   6bd1721346d690248265890f041e602b
#
_cell.length_a   1.000
_cell.length_b   1.000
_cell.length_c   1.000
_cell.angle_alpha   90.00
_cell.angle_beta   90.00
_cell.angle_gamma   90.00
#
_symmetry.space_group_name_H-M   'P 1'
#
loop_
_entity.id
_entity.type
_entity.pdbx_description
1 polymer ?
#
loop_
_entity_poly.entity_id
_entity_poly.type
_entity_poly.pdbx_seq_one_letter_code
_entity_poly.pdbx_strand_id
1 'polypeptide(L)'
;ALIIDSWFDNYVGVVMLVRIVNGTLKPKDKILFMATGAQHLTEHIGVFTPKSQNRESLSAGQVGFVIAGIKELKDAKVGDTVTHQGRPAAAALPGFKEIQPQVFAGLFPVESNQYEALRDSLEKLKLNDAALMFEPEVSQALGFGFRCGFLGLLHMEIVQERLEREFDM
;
A
#
# COMPACT_ATOMS: atom_id res chain seq x y z
N ALA A 1 0.53 -6.95 14.56
CA ALA A 1 1.61 -6.59 13.62
C ALA A 1 1.40 -5.17 13.09
N LEU A 2 2.49 -4.51 12.73
CA LEU A 2 2.49 -3.20 12.07
C LEU A 2 2.85 -3.37 10.60
N ILE A 3 2.07 -2.79 9.70
CA ILE A 3 2.41 -2.74 8.27
C ILE A 3 3.47 -1.67 8.07
N ILE A 4 4.66 -2.06 7.64
CA ILE A 4 5.78 -1.15 7.40
C ILE A 4 5.99 -0.82 5.93
N ASP A 5 5.48 -1.66 5.03
CA ASP A 5 5.46 -1.44 3.59
C ASP A 5 4.35 -2.27 2.94
N SER A 6 3.89 -1.86 1.76
CA SER A 6 2.91 -2.59 0.96
C SER A 6 3.13 -2.31 -0.52
N TRP A 7 2.95 -3.31 -1.37
CA TRP A 7 3.00 -3.13 -2.82
C TRP A 7 2.01 -4.07 -3.49
N PHE A 8 1.70 -3.77 -4.72
CA PHE A 8 0.84 -4.60 -5.54
C PHE A 8 1.66 -5.53 -6.43
N ASP A 9 1.36 -6.82 -6.35
CA ASP A 9 1.90 -7.85 -7.23
C ASP A 9 0.79 -8.36 -8.15
N ASN A 10 1.05 -8.47 -9.44
CA ASN A 10 0.04 -8.83 -10.44
C ASN A 10 -0.49 -10.27 -10.29
N TYR A 11 0.24 -11.15 -9.59
CA TYR A 11 -0.12 -12.55 -9.41
C TYR A 11 -0.84 -12.83 -8.08
N VAL A 12 -0.40 -12.20 -7.02
CA VAL A 12 -0.88 -12.48 -5.65
C VAL A 12 -1.66 -11.32 -5.01
N GLY A 13 -1.80 -10.20 -5.72
CA GLY A 13 -2.47 -9.02 -5.20
C GLY A 13 -1.57 -8.21 -4.25
N VAL A 14 -2.15 -7.64 -3.21
CA VAL A 14 -1.39 -6.84 -2.25
C VAL A 14 -0.49 -7.72 -1.40
N VAL A 15 0.79 -7.40 -1.38
CA VAL A 15 1.80 -7.97 -0.49
C VAL A 15 2.11 -6.93 0.58
N MET A 16 1.97 -7.30 1.84
CA MET A 16 2.30 -6.44 2.98
C MET A 16 3.59 -6.91 3.61
N LEU A 17 4.51 -6.00 3.89
CA LEU A 17 5.64 -6.24 4.77
C LEU A 17 5.25 -5.80 6.18
N VAL A 18 5.30 -6.73 7.12
CA VAL A 18 4.85 -6.49 8.50
C VAL A 18 5.94 -6.79 9.50
N ARG A 19 5.96 -6.02 10.59
CA ARG A 19 6.69 -6.37 11.80
C ARG A 19 5.73 -6.93 12.83
N ILE A 20 5.97 -8.15 13.27
CA ILE A 20 5.20 -8.74 14.36
C ILE A 20 5.67 -8.12 15.69
N VAL A 21 4.78 -7.43 16.37
CA VAL A 21 5.10 -6.79 17.67
C VAL A 21 4.81 -7.76 18.80
N ASN A 22 3.63 -8.38 18.79
CA ASN A 22 3.23 -9.38 19.79
C ASN A 22 2.54 -10.56 19.10
N GLY A 23 2.67 -11.73 19.71
CA GLY A 23 2.01 -12.95 19.25
C GLY A 23 2.67 -13.60 18.03
N THR A 24 1.89 -14.36 17.31
CA THR A 24 2.34 -15.16 16.17
C THR A 24 1.28 -15.13 15.08
N LEU A 25 1.70 -14.97 13.84
CA LEU A 25 0.87 -15.03 12.66
C LEU A 25 1.18 -16.30 11.87
N LYS A 26 0.15 -16.98 11.36
CA LYS A 26 0.25 -18.21 10.56
C LYS A 26 -0.57 -18.10 9.27
N PRO A 27 -0.27 -18.93 8.25
CA PRO A 27 -1.20 -19.10 7.13
C PRO A 27 -2.58 -19.56 7.62
N LYS A 28 -3.63 -19.10 6.96
CA LYS A 28 -5.05 -19.36 7.29
C LYS A 28 -5.53 -18.69 8.58
N ASP A 29 -4.77 -17.78 9.18
CA ASP A 29 -5.27 -16.92 10.24
C ASP A 29 -6.24 -15.90 9.67
N LYS A 30 -7.35 -15.66 10.39
CA LYS A 30 -8.28 -14.58 10.09
C LYS A 30 -7.74 -13.29 10.70
N ILE A 31 -7.38 -12.36 9.86
CA ILE A 31 -6.82 -11.06 10.24
C ILE A 31 -7.84 -9.94 10.11
N LEU A 32 -7.65 -8.91 10.94
CA LEU A 32 -8.43 -7.68 10.98
C LEU A 32 -7.48 -6.50 10.86
N PHE A 33 -7.77 -5.58 9.95
CA PHE A 33 -7.12 -4.28 9.84
C PHE A 33 -7.82 -3.29 10.76
N MET A 34 -7.09 -2.71 11.70
CA MET A 34 -7.72 -1.92 12.76
C MET A 34 -8.20 -0.55 12.28
N ALA A 35 -7.60 0.04 11.24
CA ALA A 35 -8.01 1.34 10.72
C ALA A 35 -9.29 1.25 9.87
N THR A 36 -9.43 0.20 9.05
CA THR A 36 -10.56 0.05 8.12
C THR A 36 -11.65 -0.89 8.62
N GLY A 37 -11.32 -1.79 9.55
CA GLY A 37 -12.18 -2.90 9.96
C GLY A 37 -12.26 -4.03 8.94
N ALA A 38 -11.49 -3.97 7.86
CA ALA A 38 -11.46 -5.00 6.83
C ALA A 38 -10.91 -6.32 7.40
N GLN A 39 -11.46 -7.43 6.90
CA GLN A 39 -11.12 -8.77 7.37
C GLN A 39 -10.68 -9.62 6.19
N HIS A 40 -9.56 -10.31 6.35
CA HIS A 40 -9.00 -11.17 5.33
C HIS A 40 -8.47 -12.47 5.94
N LEU A 41 -8.27 -13.47 5.08
CA LEU A 41 -7.63 -14.73 5.46
C LEU A 41 -6.19 -14.72 4.93
N THR A 42 -5.21 -14.97 5.79
CA THR A 42 -3.81 -15.10 5.35
C THR A 42 -3.65 -16.33 4.47
N GLU A 43 -3.10 -16.17 3.29
CA GLU A 43 -2.81 -17.25 2.34
C GLU A 43 -1.36 -17.71 2.48
N HIS A 44 -0.43 -16.78 2.33
CA HIS A 44 0.99 -17.02 2.43
C HIS A 44 1.64 -16.01 3.37
N ILE A 45 2.59 -16.48 4.14
CA ILE A 45 3.49 -15.67 4.95
C ILE A 45 4.92 -16.14 4.77
N GLY A 46 5.88 -15.25 4.95
CA GLY A 46 7.29 -15.63 4.82
C GLY A 46 8.23 -14.47 5.05
N VAL A 47 9.48 -14.67 4.64
CA VAL A 47 10.58 -13.71 4.78
C VAL A 47 11.33 -13.56 3.46
N PHE A 48 12.09 -12.48 3.32
CA PHE A 48 13.00 -12.28 2.20
C PHE A 48 14.44 -12.57 2.63
N THR A 49 15.16 -13.48 1.85
CA THR A 49 16.51 -13.93 2.16
C THR A 49 17.41 -14.15 0.90
N PRO A 50 17.67 -13.26 0.01
CA PRO A 50 16.93 -12.09 -0.48
C PRO A 50 15.66 -12.46 -1.22
N LYS A 51 15.52 -13.70 -1.72
CA LYS A 51 14.31 -14.21 -2.36
C LYS A 51 13.24 -14.50 -1.30
N SER A 52 11.99 -14.43 -1.70
CA SER A 52 10.86 -14.80 -0.84
C SER A 52 10.95 -16.28 -0.43
N GLN A 53 10.81 -16.53 0.86
CA GLN A 53 10.73 -17.89 1.42
C GLN A 53 9.49 -17.97 2.30
N ASN A 54 8.58 -18.88 1.98
CA ASN A 54 7.43 -19.15 2.82
C ASN A 54 7.85 -19.68 4.18
N ARG A 55 7.08 -19.32 5.20
CA ARG A 55 7.24 -19.75 6.59
C ARG A 55 5.93 -20.31 7.12
N GLU A 56 6.00 -21.19 8.11
CA GLU A 56 4.83 -21.71 8.80
C GLU A 56 4.30 -20.73 9.85
N SER A 57 5.13 -19.82 10.31
CA SER A 57 4.75 -18.77 11.25
C SER A 57 5.70 -17.59 11.21
N LEU A 58 5.20 -16.42 11.63
CA LEU A 58 5.99 -15.23 11.98
C LEU A 58 5.68 -14.88 13.42
N SER A 59 6.71 -14.77 14.25
CA SER A 59 6.62 -14.51 15.70
C SER A 59 7.07 -13.09 16.06
N ALA A 60 6.78 -12.67 17.28
CA ALA A 60 7.14 -11.36 17.81
C ALA A 60 8.62 -11.02 17.56
N GLY A 61 8.87 -9.81 17.07
CA GLY A 61 10.18 -9.29 16.67
C GLY A 61 10.57 -9.58 15.22
N GLN A 62 9.92 -10.50 14.54
CA GLN A 62 10.22 -10.83 13.15
C GLN A 62 9.56 -9.86 12.19
N VAL A 63 10.25 -9.64 11.06
CA VAL A 63 9.73 -8.93 9.89
C VAL A 63 9.55 -9.94 8.77
N GLY A 64 8.40 -9.89 8.12
CA GLY A 64 8.09 -10.80 7.03
C GLY A 64 6.96 -10.28 6.15
N PHE A 65 6.74 -10.97 5.03
CA PHE A 65 5.64 -10.64 4.13
C PHE A 65 4.38 -11.43 4.48
N VAL A 66 3.24 -10.82 4.18
CA VAL A 66 1.90 -11.42 4.32
C VAL A 66 1.11 -11.19 3.05
N ILE A 67 0.54 -12.26 2.52
CA ILE A 67 -0.38 -12.27 1.39
C ILE A 67 -1.71 -12.81 1.89
N ALA A 68 -2.79 -12.08 1.63
CA ALA A 68 -4.12 -12.39 2.15
C ALA A 68 -5.23 -12.17 1.10
N GLY A 69 -4.92 -12.30 -0.20
CA GLY A 69 -5.88 -12.14 -1.28
C GLY A 69 -6.57 -10.77 -1.32
N ILE A 70 -5.89 -9.72 -0.84
CA ILE A 70 -6.44 -8.37 -0.76
C ILE A 70 -6.52 -7.77 -2.16
N LYS A 71 -7.71 -7.41 -2.57
CA LYS A 71 -7.99 -6.74 -3.85
C LYS A 71 -8.24 -5.24 -3.68
N GLU A 72 -8.77 -4.84 -2.54
CA GLU A 72 -9.03 -3.44 -2.19
C GLU A 72 -7.75 -2.81 -1.64
N LEU A 73 -7.09 -2.01 -2.46
CA LEU A 73 -5.78 -1.41 -2.13
C LEU A 73 -5.82 -0.58 -0.85
N LYS A 74 -6.94 0.08 -0.57
CA LYS A 74 -7.15 0.90 0.64
C LYS A 74 -7.07 0.11 1.96
N ASP A 75 -7.23 -1.22 1.91
CA ASP A 75 -7.25 -2.06 3.12
C ASP A 75 -5.86 -2.32 3.69
N ALA A 76 -4.79 -2.13 2.91
CA ALA A 76 -3.41 -2.44 3.31
C ALA A 76 -2.53 -1.19 3.44
N LYS A 77 -3.05 -0.16 4.10
CA LYS A 77 -2.33 1.11 4.29
C LYS A 77 -1.10 0.90 5.19
N VAL A 78 0.05 1.43 4.77
CA VAL A 78 1.26 1.48 5.58
C VAL A 78 1.01 2.24 6.88
N GLY A 79 1.47 1.70 8.00
CA GLY A 79 1.23 2.23 9.34
C GLY A 79 -0.01 1.68 10.04
N ASP A 80 -0.88 0.92 9.34
CA ASP A 80 -2.01 0.27 10.00
C ASP A 80 -1.57 -0.94 10.83
N THR A 81 -2.42 -1.31 11.77
CA THR A 81 -2.25 -2.48 12.64
C THR A 81 -3.07 -3.65 12.12
N VAL A 82 -2.39 -4.78 11.94
CA VAL A 82 -3.01 -6.08 11.65
C VAL A 82 -3.07 -6.89 12.92
N THR A 83 -4.25 -7.40 13.25
CA THR A 83 -4.50 -8.25 14.44
C THR A 83 -5.32 -9.47 14.07
N HIS A 84 -5.47 -10.43 14.98
CA HIS A 84 -6.36 -11.56 14.80
C HIS A 84 -7.82 -11.15 14.96
N GLN A 85 -8.69 -11.54 14.04
CA GLN A 85 -10.12 -11.23 14.10
C GLN A 85 -10.80 -11.77 15.37
N GLY A 86 -10.52 -13.02 15.73
CA GLY A 86 -11.16 -13.67 16.89
C GLY A 86 -10.61 -13.24 18.25
N ARG A 87 -9.46 -12.56 18.27
CA ARG A 87 -8.80 -12.04 19.48
C ARG A 87 -8.05 -10.77 19.14
N PRO A 88 -8.76 -9.68 18.84
CA PRO A 88 -8.14 -8.45 18.43
C PRO A 88 -7.31 -7.82 19.56
N ALA A 89 -6.28 -7.07 19.16
CA ALA A 89 -5.53 -6.22 20.09
C ALA A 89 -6.44 -5.14 20.68
N ALA A 90 -6.19 -4.74 21.92
CA ALA A 90 -7.00 -3.75 22.64
C ALA A 90 -6.87 -2.35 22.01
N ALA A 91 -5.75 -2.04 21.39
CA ALA A 91 -5.49 -0.76 20.71
C ALA A 91 -4.59 -0.97 19.48
N ALA A 92 -4.73 -0.10 18.51
CA ALA A 92 -3.81 -0.03 17.38
C ALA A 92 -2.41 0.37 17.85
N LEU A 93 -1.39 -0.13 17.16
CA LEU A 93 -0.02 0.29 17.36
C LEU A 93 0.14 1.75 16.93
N PRO A 94 1.07 2.51 17.52
CA PRO A 94 1.44 3.83 16.99
C PRO A 94 1.85 3.68 15.53
N GLY A 95 1.07 4.29 14.64
CA GLY A 95 1.35 4.31 13.21
C GLY A 95 2.33 5.42 12.83
N PHE A 96 2.51 5.61 11.54
CA PHE A 96 3.30 6.72 11.01
C PHE A 96 2.47 8.01 10.99
N LYS A 97 3.14 9.16 11.19
CA LYS A 97 2.48 10.46 11.03
C LYS A 97 2.09 10.66 9.57
N GLU A 98 0.86 11.11 9.34
CA GLU A 98 0.46 11.61 8.03
C GLU A 98 1.14 12.95 7.79
N ILE A 99 1.92 13.02 6.72
CA ILE A 99 2.60 14.24 6.29
C ILE A 99 1.73 14.89 5.23
N GLN A 100 1.45 16.19 5.39
CA GLN A 100 0.65 16.92 4.42
C GLN A 100 1.51 17.32 3.21
N PRO A 101 0.98 17.23 1.99
CA PRO A 101 1.69 17.65 0.80
C PRO A 101 1.98 19.17 0.84
N GLN A 102 3.12 19.53 0.26
CA GLN A 102 3.60 20.93 0.19
C GLN A 102 3.56 21.49 -1.25
N VAL A 103 3.62 20.60 -2.24
CA VAL A 103 3.62 20.96 -3.67
C VAL A 103 2.46 20.24 -4.33
N PHE A 104 1.76 20.93 -5.22
CA PHE A 104 0.68 20.35 -6.01
C PHE A 104 0.97 20.53 -7.50
N ALA A 105 0.71 19.47 -8.27
CA ALA A 105 0.79 19.50 -9.73
C ALA A 105 -0.30 18.61 -10.34
N GLY A 106 -0.75 19.00 -11.54
CA GLY A 106 -1.64 18.16 -12.35
C GLY A 106 -0.83 17.12 -13.11
N LEU A 107 -1.26 15.86 -13.01
CA LEU A 107 -0.77 14.77 -13.86
C LEU A 107 -1.86 14.39 -14.85
N PHE A 108 -1.53 14.45 -16.13
CA PHE A 108 -2.44 14.14 -17.23
C PHE A 108 -1.81 13.06 -18.12
N PRO A 109 -2.56 12.04 -18.51
CA PRO A 109 -2.05 11.05 -19.43
C PRO A 109 -1.80 11.69 -20.82
N VAL A 110 -0.80 11.21 -21.53
CA VAL A 110 -0.50 11.66 -22.89
C VAL A 110 -1.68 11.36 -23.82
N GLU A 111 -2.29 10.18 -23.67
CA GLU A 111 -3.46 9.76 -24.41
C GLU A 111 -4.69 9.69 -23.50
N SER A 112 -5.80 10.26 -23.92
CA SER A 112 -7.02 10.35 -23.10
C SER A 112 -7.62 8.99 -22.69
N ASN A 113 -7.36 7.93 -23.46
CA ASN A 113 -7.77 6.56 -23.16
C ASN A 113 -6.97 5.92 -22.01
N GLN A 114 -5.87 6.54 -21.59
CA GLN A 114 -5.02 6.06 -20.48
C GLN A 114 -5.43 6.60 -19.10
N TYR A 115 -6.52 7.37 -19.00
CA TYR A 115 -6.97 7.94 -17.73
C TYR A 115 -7.18 6.88 -16.62
N GLU A 116 -7.86 5.79 -16.95
CA GLU A 116 -8.11 4.69 -16.00
C GLU A 116 -6.80 3.98 -15.61
N ALA A 117 -5.89 3.78 -16.55
CA ALA A 117 -4.58 3.19 -16.28
C ALA A 117 -3.73 4.09 -15.36
N LEU A 118 -3.77 5.40 -15.57
CA LEU A 118 -3.09 6.37 -14.68
C LEU A 118 -3.69 6.33 -13.26
N ARG A 119 -5.02 6.27 -13.14
CA ARG A 119 -5.68 6.14 -11.84
C ARG A 119 -5.22 4.90 -11.10
N ASP A 120 -5.27 3.74 -11.76
CA ASP A 120 -4.88 2.47 -11.17
C ASP A 120 -3.40 2.46 -10.77
N SER A 121 -2.54 3.10 -11.55
CA SER A 121 -1.12 3.26 -11.25
C SER A 121 -0.89 4.13 -10.02
N LEU A 122 -1.59 5.26 -9.90
CA LEU A 122 -1.53 6.14 -8.73
C LEU A 122 -2.05 5.44 -7.45
N GLU A 123 -3.13 4.65 -7.55
CA GLU A 123 -3.64 3.85 -6.44
C GLU A 123 -2.62 2.81 -5.97
N LYS A 124 -1.95 2.12 -6.89
CA LYS A 124 -0.89 1.16 -6.57
C LYS A 124 0.33 1.83 -5.95
N LEU A 125 0.77 2.98 -6.49
CA LEU A 125 1.85 3.77 -5.90
C LEU A 125 1.55 4.21 -4.47
N LYS A 126 0.33 4.63 -4.20
CA LYS A 126 -0.10 5.10 -2.88
C LYS A 126 0.03 4.04 -1.79
N LEU A 127 0.07 2.74 -2.13
CA LEU A 127 0.26 1.66 -1.15
C LEU A 127 1.56 1.82 -0.35
N ASN A 128 2.64 2.20 -1.01
CA ASN A 128 3.95 2.38 -0.37
C ASN A 128 4.45 3.83 -0.37
N ASP A 129 3.61 4.75 -0.80
CA ASP A 129 3.86 6.19 -0.73
C ASP A 129 2.70 6.88 -0.01
N ALA A 130 2.75 6.86 1.31
CA ALA A 130 1.69 7.43 2.15
C ALA A 130 1.56 8.96 2.02
N ALA A 131 2.58 9.63 1.47
CA ALA A 131 2.59 11.07 1.28
C ALA A 131 1.94 11.49 -0.05
N LEU A 132 1.80 10.58 -1.01
CA LEU A 132 1.14 10.85 -2.28
C LEU A 132 -0.36 11.00 -2.06
N MET A 133 -0.88 12.16 -2.42
CA MET A 133 -2.32 12.44 -2.46
C MET A 133 -2.72 12.76 -3.89
N PHE A 134 -3.88 12.32 -4.32
CA PHE A 134 -4.41 12.66 -5.63
C PHE A 134 -5.93 12.69 -5.63
N GLU A 135 -6.47 13.55 -6.46
CA GLU A 135 -7.91 13.71 -6.70
C GLU A 135 -8.14 13.95 -8.21
N PRO A 136 -9.29 13.55 -8.75
CA PRO A 136 -9.62 13.83 -10.14
C PRO A 136 -9.58 15.32 -10.45
N GLU A 137 -9.01 15.67 -11.60
CA GLU A 137 -8.95 17.04 -12.12
C GLU A 137 -9.29 17.06 -13.61
N VAL A 138 -9.92 18.15 -14.05
CA VAL A 138 -10.26 18.37 -15.46
C VAL A 138 -9.61 19.66 -15.92
N SER A 139 -8.80 19.56 -16.96
CA SER A 139 -8.21 20.70 -17.65
C SER A 139 -8.91 20.92 -18.99
N GLN A 140 -9.24 22.16 -19.33
CA GLN A 140 -9.81 22.49 -20.65
C GLN A 140 -8.84 22.18 -21.80
N ALA A 141 -7.53 22.29 -21.53
CA ALA A 141 -6.49 22.04 -22.54
C ALA A 141 -6.02 20.60 -22.59
N LEU A 142 -5.95 19.90 -21.43
CA LEU A 142 -5.33 18.58 -21.30
C LEU A 142 -6.34 17.45 -21.05
N GLY A 143 -7.61 17.77 -20.83
CA GLY A 143 -8.66 16.79 -20.57
C GLY A 143 -8.69 16.30 -19.12
N PHE A 144 -8.98 15.02 -18.93
CA PHE A 144 -9.08 14.39 -17.60
C PHE A 144 -7.72 13.96 -17.09
N GLY A 145 -7.45 14.25 -15.83
CA GLY A 145 -6.23 13.88 -15.12
C GLY A 145 -6.43 13.88 -13.61
N PHE A 146 -5.34 14.07 -12.88
CA PHE A 146 -5.34 14.08 -11.43
C PHE A 146 -4.52 15.25 -10.90
N ARG A 147 -5.08 15.96 -9.94
CA ARG A 147 -4.33 16.88 -9.10
C ARG A 147 -3.64 16.08 -8.03
N CYS A 148 -2.32 16.07 -8.05
CA CYS A 148 -1.50 15.32 -7.12
C CYS A 148 -0.79 16.24 -6.14
N GLY A 149 -0.70 15.79 -4.87
CA GLY A 149 0.02 16.46 -3.80
C GLY A 149 1.29 15.69 -3.44
N PHE A 150 2.40 16.42 -3.30
CA PHE A 150 3.74 15.88 -3.07
C PHE A 150 4.41 16.58 -1.89
N LEU A 151 5.41 15.93 -1.27
CA LEU A 151 6.23 16.52 -0.20
C LEU A 151 7.11 17.67 -0.68
N GLY A 152 7.48 17.66 -1.96
CA GLY A 152 8.33 18.63 -2.61
C GLY A 152 8.60 18.24 -4.05
N LEU A 153 9.42 19.05 -4.75
CA LEU A 153 9.74 18.81 -6.16
C LEU A 153 10.45 17.47 -6.41
N LEU A 154 11.39 17.09 -5.54
CA LEU A 154 12.07 15.80 -5.67
C LEU A 154 11.09 14.63 -5.53
N HIS A 155 10.15 14.71 -4.60
CA HIS A 155 9.12 13.68 -4.45
C HIS A 155 8.26 13.58 -5.71
N MET A 156 7.89 14.71 -6.31
CA MET A 156 7.15 14.77 -7.57
C MET A 156 7.92 14.07 -8.71
N GLU A 157 9.21 14.38 -8.86
CA GLU A 157 10.08 13.74 -9.86
C GLU A 157 10.19 12.22 -9.65
N ILE A 158 10.33 11.78 -8.40
CA ILE A 158 10.38 10.35 -8.06
C ILE A 158 9.06 9.65 -8.42
N VAL A 159 7.92 10.24 -8.10
CA VAL A 159 6.61 9.67 -8.45
C VAL A 159 6.44 9.60 -9.96
N GLN A 160 6.81 10.65 -10.69
CA GLN A 160 6.78 10.65 -12.16
C GLN A 160 7.67 9.54 -12.73
N GLU A 161 8.91 9.43 -12.29
CA GLU A 161 9.85 8.39 -12.75
C GLU A 161 9.34 6.98 -12.42
N ARG A 162 8.68 6.78 -11.28
CA ARG A 162 8.05 5.51 -10.92
C ARG A 162 6.86 5.19 -11.82
N LEU A 163 6.01 6.17 -12.16
CA LEU A 163 4.91 5.98 -13.11
C LEU A 163 5.44 5.52 -14.48
N GLU A 164 6.50 6.15 -14.97
CA GLU A 164 7.14 5.78 -16.23
C GLU A 164 7.76 4.37 -16.18
N ARG A 165 8.53 4.05 -15.13
CA ARG A 165 9.32 2.80 -15.06
C ARG A 165 8.53 1.58 -14.59
N GLU A 166 7.63 1.76 -13.63
CA GLU A 166 6.91 0.65 -13.01
C GLU A 166 5.58 0.36 -13.71
N PHE A 167 4.97 1.38 -14.33
CA PHE A 167 3.62 1.28 -14.88
C PHE A 167 3.52 1.64 -16.36
N ASP A 168 4.61 2.05 -16.99
CA ASP A 168 4.66 2.45 -18.41
C ASP A 168 3.67 3.58 -18.75
N MET A 169 3.61 4.58 -17.86
CA MET A 169 2.67 5.71 -17.91
C MET A 169 3.38 7.01 -18.23
#